data_6bac518be2874318a2f517b8164c9d99
#
_entry.id   6bac518be2874318a2f517b8164c9d99
#
_cell.length_a   1.000
_cell.length_b   1.000
_cell.length_c   1.000
_cell.angle_alpha   90.00
_cell.angle_beta   90.00
_cell.angle_gamma   90.00
#
_symmetry.space_group_name_H-M   'P 1'
#
loop_
_entity.id
_entity.type
_entity.pdbx_description
1 polymer ?
#
loop_
_entity_poly.entity_id
_entity_poly.type
_entity_poly.pdbx_seq_one_letter_code
_entity_poly.pdbx_strand_id
1 'polypeptide(L)'
;DAFIAGHASNSVAVAVGMVQARAALGQDYQVAALIGDGALTGGLAYEGLSNGGQCGQQLLVILNDNGMSIDRNVGAVARHLAQQRLKPQYLSFKQGYRRFMGATWLGRKIYRMTHGVKKALKQSLLPCSMFENMGFTYLGPVNGHDLPELTKTLRYAASLKEPVLLHVKTVNRTT
;
A
#
# COMPACT_ATOMS: atom_id res chain seq x y z
N ASP A 1 6.71 1.64 -19.54
CA ASP A 1 6.39 2.74 -18.62
C ASP A 1 5.74 3.89 -19.38
N ALA A 2 4.64 4.43 -18.86
CA ALA A 2 3.99 5.59 -19.45
C ALA A 2 4.76 6.90 -19.20
N PHE A 3 5.62 6.91 -18.18
CA PHE A 3 6.46 8.05 -17.83
C PHE A 3 7.79 7.59 -17.27
N ILE A 4 8.87 8.16 -17.78
CA ILE A 4 10.24 7.91 -17.32
C ILE A 4 10.82 9.24 -16.83
N ALA A 5 11.32 9.26 -15.60
CA ALA A 5 11.99 10.40 -15.01
C ALA A 5 13.36 10.02 -14.46
N GLY A 6 14.35 10.87 -14.66
CA GLY A 6 15.71 10.66 -14.15
C GLY A 6 15.90 10.94 -12.65
N HIS A 7 14.86 11.36 -11.94
CA HIS A 7 14.92 11.74 -10.53
C HIS A 7 14.12 10.79 -9.65
N ALA A 8 14.64 10.47 -8.47
CA ALA A 8 13.93 9.70 -7.47
C ALA A 8 12.74 10.50 -6.87
N SER A 9 11.83 9.82 -6.23
CA SER A 9 10.73 10.37 -5.43
C SER A 9 9.57 11.04 -6.19
N ASN A 10 9.63 11.16 -7.53
CA ASN A 10 8.61 11.87 -8.32
C ASN A 10 7.48 10.98 -8.85
N SER A 11 7.60 9.65 -8.82
CA SER A 11 6.64 8.73 -9.43
C SER A 11 5.21 8.91 -8.90
N VAL A 12 5.05 9.14 -7.60
CA VAL A 12 3.73 9.32 -6.98
C VAL A 12 3.12 10.67 -7.41
N ALA A 13 3.90 11.76 -7.41
CA ALA A 13 3.42 13.08 -7.83
C ALA A 13 2.97 13.07 -9.29
N VAL A 14 3.74 12.43 -10.18
CA VAL A 14 3.37 12.25 -11.60
C VAL A 14 2.09 11.43 -11.73
N ALA A 15 1.98 10.32 -10.98
CA ALA A 15 0.77 9.48 -11.00
C ALA A 15 -0.48 10.24 -10.53
N VAL A 16 -0.35 11.12 -9.54
CA VAL A 16 -1.44 12.01 -9.11
C VAL A 16 -1.88 12.93 -10.26
N GLY A 17 -0.93 13.53 -10.98
CA GLY A 17 -1.24 14.34 -12.17
C GLY A 17 -1.97 13.53 -13.26
N MET A 18 -1.53 12.28 -13.51
CA MET A 18 -2.19 11.39 -14.49
C MET A 18 -3.61 11.02 -14.06
N VAL A 19 -3.84 10.76 -12.76
CA VAL A 19 -5.17 10.47 -12.21
C VAL A 19 -6.10 11.67 -12.35
N GLN A 20 -5.62 12.89 -12.09
CA GLN A 20 -6.39 14.12 -12.26
C GLN A 20 -6.73 14.36 -13.75
N ALA A 21 -5.76 14.17 -14.63
CA ALA A 21 -5.97 14.28 -16.08
C ALA A 21 -7.00 13.24 -16.57
N ARG A 22 -6.92 11.99 -16.12
CA ARG A 22 -7.90 10.93 -16.41
C ARG A 22 -9.31 11.37 -16.02
N ALA A 23 -9.48 11.89 -14.80
CA ALA A 23 -10.77 12.34 -14.30
C ALA A 23 -11.32 13.54 -15.11
N ALA A 24 -10.47 14.51 -15.42
CA ALA A 24 -10.85 15.69 -16.20
C ALA A 24 -11.26 15.35 -17.65
N LEU A 25 -10.62 14.32 -18.23
CA LEU A 25 -10.90 13.88 -19.60
C LEU A 25 -11.99 12.80 -19.68
N GLY A 26 -12.57 12.37 -18.56
CA GLY A 26 -13.57 11.29 -18.51
C GLY A 26 -13.04 9.94 -19.03
N GLN A 27 -11.74 9.70 -18.90
CA GLN A 27 -11.10 8.47 -19.35
C GLN A 27 -11.13 7.38 -18.26
N ASP A 28 -11.08 6.12 -18.68
CA ASP A 28 -11.08 4.96 -17.77
C ASP A 28 -9.86 4.07 -18.03
N TYR A 29 -8.77 4.39 -17.33
CA TYR A 29 -7.56 3.55 -17.25
C TYR A 29 -7.02 3.54 -15.83
N GLN A 30 -6.27 2.51 -15.50
CA GLN A 30 -5.64 2.42 -14.18
C GLN A 30 -4.28 3.13 -14.17
N VAL A 31 -4.01 3.84 -13.08
CA VAL A 31 -2.72 4.47 -12.82
C VAL A 31 -2.06 3.76 -11.65
N ALA A 32 -0.84 3.29 -11.89
CA ALA A 32 -0.01 2.68 -10.86
C ALA A 32 1.35 3.40 -10.78
N ALA A 33 1.75 3.78 -9.58
CA ALA A 33 3.07 4.31 -9.28
C ALA A 33 3.89 3.27 -8.53
N LEU A 34 5.08 2.95 -9.01
CA LEU A 34 6.05 2.13 -8.29
C LEU A 34 7.09 3.05 -7.64
N ILE A 35 7.32 2.86 -6.34
CA ILE A 35 8.30 3.62 -5.57
C ILE A 35 9.08 2.71 -4.63
N GLY A 36 10.39 2.89 -4.56
CA GLY A 36 11.25 2.21 -3.60
C GLY A 36 11.21 2.87 -2.21
N ASP A 37 11.54 2.11 -1.17
CA ASP A 37 11.57 2.59 0.22
C ASP A 37 12.56 3.75 0.44
N GLY A 38 13.71 3.74 -0.26
CA GLY A 38 14.65 4.85 -0.25
C GLY A 38 14.08 6.12 -0.90
N ALA A 39 13.43 5.98 -2.06
CA ALA A 39 12.81 7.10 -2.77
C ALA A 39 11.61 7.68 -2.02
N LEU A 40 10.91 6.87 -1.21
CA LEU A 40 9.79 7.31 -0.38
C LEU A 40 10.21 8.31 0.70
N THR A 41 11.50 8.37 1.07
CA THR A 41 11.99 9.35 2.07
C THR A 41 12.10 10.77 1.53
N GLY A 42 12.00 10.97 0.23
CA GLY A 42 12.05 12.30 -0.40
C GLY A 42 10.76 13.10 -0.18
N GLY A 43 10.90 14.42 0.01
CA GLY A 43 9.77 15.33 0.29
C GLY A 43 8.70 15.29 -0.79
N LEU A 44 9.09 15.24 -2.07
CA LEU A 44 8.16 15.20 -3.21
C LEU A 44 7.28 13.93 -3.19
N ALA A 45 7.84 12.77 -2.77
CA ALA A 45 7.05 11.55 -2.61
C ALA A 45 6.00 11.70 -1.51
N TYR A 46 6.38 12.36 -0.41
CA TYR A 46 5.48 12.62 0.72
C TYR A 46 4.33 13.56 0.33
N GLU A 47 4.64 14.65 -0.38
CA GLU A 47 3.64 15.57 -0.91
C GLU A 47 2.71 14.87 -1.90
N GLY A 48 3.27 14.05 -2.80
CA GLY A 48 2.50 13.23 -3.74
C GLY A 48 1.56 12.26 -3.03
N LEU A 49 2.01 11.58 -1.98
CA LEU A 49 1.17 10.71 -1.17
C LEU A 49 0.07 11.49 -0.44
N SER A 50 0.40 12.61 0.20
CA SER A 50 -0.59 13.44 0.89
C SER A 50 -1.71 13.90 -0.05
N ASN A 51 -1.36 14.33 -1.25
CA ASN A 51 -2.32 14.78 -2.26
C ASN A 51 -3.08 13.58 -2.87
N GLY A 52 -2.38 12.50 -3.21
CA GLY A 52 -2.97 11.29 -3.81
C GLY A 52 -3.99 10.60 -2.91
N GLY A 53 -3.76 10.57 -1.60
CA GLY A 53 -4.71 9.99 -0.67
C GLY A 53 -6.00 10.79 -0.50
N GLN A 54 -5.95 12.09 -0.79
CA GLN A 54 -7.09 13.00 -0.67
C GLN A 54 -7.82 13.26 -2.00
N CYS A 55 -7.25 12.83 -3.13
CA CYS A 55 -7.82 13.13 -4.45
C CYS A 55 -9.14 12.40 -4.73
N GLY A 56 -9.53 11.42 -3.92
CA GLY A 56 -10.77 10.65 -4.08
C GLY A 56 -10.83 9.80 -5.34
N GLN A 57 -9.70 9.65 -6.04
CA GLN A 57 -9.59 8.92 -7.31
C GLN A 57 -8.87 7.59 -7.11
N GLN A 58 -9.15 6.64 -7.98
CA GLN A 58 -8.44 5.37 -7.99
C GLN A 58 -6.97 5.58 -8.37
N LEU A 59 -6.08 5.32 -7.42
CA LEU A 59 -4.62 5.38 -7.56
C LEU A 59 -4.00 4.19 -6.85
N LEU A 60 -3.16 3.42 -7.54
CA LEU A 60 -2.41 2.34 -6.93
C LEU A 60 -0.94 2.77 -6.75
N VAL A 61 -0.50 2.89 -5.50
CA VAL A 61 0.92 3.08 -5.16
C VAL A 61 1.49 1.74 -4.70
N ILE A 62 2.54 1.28 -5.37
CA ILE A 62 3.25 0.05 -5.03
C ILE A 62 4.56 0.45 -4.37
N LEU A 63 4.65 0.25 -3.06
CA LEU A 63 5.86 0.45 -2.30
C LEU A 63 6.71 -0.82 -2.34
N ASN A 64 7.85 -0.77 -3.05
CA ASN A 64 8.84 -1.83 -3.06
C ASN A 64 9.84 -1.64 -1.92
N ASP A 65 9.69 -2.44 -0.88
CA ASP A 65 10.54 -2.38 0.32
C ASP A 65 11.54 -3.53 0.31
N ASN A 66 12.77 -3.25 -0.15
CA ASN A 66 13.87 -4.22 -0.11
C ASN A 66 14.83 -4.00 1.08
N GLY A 67 14.57 -2.98 1.90
CA GLY A 67 15.40 -2.64 3.04
C GLY A 67 16.73 -1.99 2.71
N MET A 68 16.99 -1.72 1.44
CA MET A 68 18.27 -1.19 0.96
C MET A 68 18.06 0.15 0.27
N SER A 69 18.88 1.11 0.63
CA SER A 69 19.17 2.29 -0.16
C SER A 69 20.69 2.35 -0.37
N ILE A 70 21.16 3.27 -1.21
CA ILE A 70 22.59 3.52 -1.44
C ILE A 70 23.30 3.83 -0.09
N ASP A 71 22.55 4.41 0.87
CA ASP A 71 22.97 4.62 2.24
C ASP A 71 21.81 4.24 3.20
N ARG A 72 22.07 4.21 4.51
CA ARG A 72 21.02 3.90 5.51
C ARG A 72 19.87 4.89 5.38
N ASN A 73 18.68 4.37 5.18
CA ASN A 73 17.46 5.18 5.18
C ASN A 73 17.32 5.92 6.51
N VAL A 74 17.34 7.25 6.47
CA VAL A 74 17.20 8.13 7.66
C VAL A 74 15.83 8.82 7.66
N GLY A 75 15.38 9.21 8.85
CA GLY A 75 14.14 9.95 9.00
C GLY A 75 12.97 9.14 9.58
N ALA A 76 11.87 9.83 9.82
CA ALA A 76 10.68 9.25 10.47
C ALA A 76 10.02 8.16 9.62
N VAL A 77 9.97 8.33 8.30
CA VAL A 77 9.39 7.36 7.35
C VAL A 77 10.21 6.08 7.35
N ALA A 78 11.55 6.19 7.27
CA ALA A 78 12.44 5.02 7.30
C ALA A 78 12.31 4.27 8.62
N ARG A 79 12.22 4.99 9.75
CA ARG A 79 11.99 4.40 11.07
C ARG A 79 10.65 3.70 11.17
N HIS A 80 9.58 4.29 10.61
CA HIS A 80 8.25 3.68 10.56
C HIS A 80 8.24 2.38 9.77
N LEU A 81 8.84 2.36 8.56
CA LEU A 81 8.97 1.16 7.75
C LEU A 81 9.82 0.08 8.44
N ALA A 82 10.92 0.47 9.09
CA ALA A 82 11.75 -0.46 9.87
C ALA A 82 10.98 -1.11 11.03
N GLN A 83 10.15 -0.36 11.74
CA GLN A 83 9.29 -0.90 12.80
C GLN A 83 8.25 -1.88 12.26
N GLN A 84 7.71 -1.66 11.06
CA GLN A 84 6.79 -2.59 10.40
C GLN A 84 7.47 -3.91 10.00
N ARG A 85 8.75 -3.88 9.64
CA ARG A 85 9.54 -5.08 9.32
C ARG A 85 9.70 -6.03 10.51
N LEU A 86 9.71 -5.51 11.73
CA LEU A 86 9.99 -6.24 12.96
C LEU A 86 8.76 -6.95 13.57
N LYS A 87 7.57 -6.84 12.97
CA LYS A 87 6.33 -7.43 13.52
C LYS A 87 5.86 -8.68 12.76
N PRO A 88 6.35 -9.90 13.11
CA PRO A 88 5.89 -11.15 12.49
C PRO A 88 4.45 -11.54 12.87
N GLN A 89 3.87 -10.91 13.89
CA GLN A 89 2.55 -11.23 14.43
C GLN A 89 1.38 -10.90 13.50
N TYR A 90 1.57 -10.01 12.52
CA TYR A 90 0.51 -9.62 11.58
C TYR A 90 0.12 -10.74 10.61
N LEU A 91 1.09 -11.51 10.14
CA LEU A 91 0.86 -12.61 9.18
C LEU A 91 0.17 -13.81 9.84
N SER A 92 0.54 -14.13 11.08
CA SER A 92 -0.07 -15.25 11.83
C SER A 92 -1.51 -14.95 12.25
N PHE A 93 -1.82 -13.71 12.61
CA PHE A 93 -3.18 -13.29 12.97
C PHE A 93 -4.13 -13.30 11.75
N LYS A 94 -3.66 -12.86 10.57
CA LYS A 94 -4.44 -12.88 9.32
C LYS A 94 -4.75 -14.30 8.86
N GLN A 95 -3.81 -15.23 9.01
CA GLN A 95 -4.01 -16.65 8.67
C GLN A 95 -4.97 -17.33 9.65
N GLY A 96 -4.83 -17.10 10.95
CA GLY A 96 -5.73 -17.62 11.99
C GLY A 96 -7.16 -17.10 11.84
N TYR A 97 -7.32 -15.81 11.61
CA TYR A 97 -8.63 -15.18 11.41
C TYR A 97 -9.36 -15.71 10.17
N ARG A 98 -8.62 -15.89 9.03
CA ARG A 98 -9.19 -16.43 7.79
C ARG A 98 -9.61 -17.89 7.92
N ARG A 99 -8.86 -18.68 8.72
CA ARG A 99 -9.16 -20.09 9.00
C ARG A 99 -10.38 -20.25 9.91
N PHE A 100 -10.52 -19.38 10.90
CA PHE A 100 -11.64 -19.39 11.86
C PHE A 100 -12.96 -18.88 11.25
N MET A 101 -12.92 -17.81 10.44
CA MET A 101 -14.12 -17.20 9.83
C MET A 101 -14.64 -17.93 8.59
N GLY A 102 -13.79 -18.73 7.93
CA GLY A 102 -14.20 -19.53 6.76
C GLY A 102 -14.96 -20.81 7.12
N ALA A 103 -14.91 -21.26 8.37
CA ALA A 103 -15.40 -22.56 8.81
C ALA A 103 -16.84 -22.56 9.34
N THR A 104 -17.46 -21.38 9.58
CA THR A 104 -18.80 -21.35 10.19
C THR A 104 -19.79 -20.47 9.42
N TRP A 105 -21.01 -21.02 9.19
CA TRP A 105 -22.15 -20.33 8.57
C TRP A 105 -22.53 -19.01 9.29
N LEU A 106 -22.38 -18.98 10.59
CA LEU A 106 -22.65 -17.79 11.44
C LEU A 106 -21.63 -16.66 11.16
N GLY A 107 -20.39 -16.98 10.82
CA GLY A 107 -19.32 -16.02 10.49
C GLY A 107 -19.65 -15.15 9.27
N ARG A 108 -20.39 -15.67 8.27
CA ARG A 108 -20.80 -14.92 7.08
C ARG A 108 -21.84 -13.85 7.34
N LYS A 109 -22.74 -14.06 8.30
CA LYS A 109 -23.80 -13.09 8.66
C LYS A 109 -23.26 -11.95 9.53
N ILE A 110 -22.33 -12.28 10.43
CA ILE A 110 -21.59 -11.31 11.26
C ILE A 110 -20.63 -10.47 10.40
N TYR A 111 -20.07 -11.03 9.33
CA TYR A 111 -19.16 -10.33 8.41
C TYR A 111 -19.80 -9.10 7.75
N ARG A 112 -21.09 -9.16 7.42
CA ARG A 112 -21.84 -8.06 6.80
C ARG A 112 -22.22 -6.93 7.76
N MET A 113 -22.43 -7.24 9.04
CA MET A 113 -22.91 -6.27 10.05
C MET A 113 -21.78 -5.48 10.74
N THR A 114 -20.52 -5.93 10.64
CA THR A 114 -19.40 -5.39 11.43
C THR A 114 -18.42 -4.52 10.64
N HIS A 115 -18.80 -4.00 9.46
CA HIS A 115 -17.88 -3.15 8.67
C HIS A 115 -17.40 -1.90 9.44
N GLY A 116 -18.28 -1.26 10.22
CA GLY A 116 -17.92 -0.08 11.02
C GLY A 116 -17.06 -0.43 12.25
N VAL A 117 -17.38 -1.50 12.95
CA VAL A 117 -16.64 -1.94 14.14
C VAL A 117 -15.27 -2.49 13.76
N LYS A 118 -15.15 -3.16 12.60
CA LYS A 118 -13.85 -3.62 12.06
C LYS A 118 -12.90 -2.49 11.74
N LYS A 119 -13.41 -1.37 11.18
CA LYS A 119 -12.58 -0.20 10.87
C LYS A 119 -12.01 0.42 12.14
N ALA A 120 -12.82 0.57 13.18
CA ALA A 120 -12.40 1.11 14.48
C ALA A 120 -11.41 0.17 15.22
N LEU A 121 -11.67 -1.15 15.22
CA LEU A 121 -10.76 -2.12 15.86
C LEU A 121 -9.44 -2.28 15.10
N LYS A 122 -9.47 -2.19 13.77
CA LYS A 122 -8.28 -2.24 12.91
C LYS A 122 -7.38 -1.02 13.13
N GLN A 123 -7.97 0.16 13.28
CA GLN A 123 -7.24 1.41 13.58
C GLN A 123 -6.57 1.40 14.95
N SER A 124 -7.19 0.74 15.95
CA SER A 124 -6.65 0.68 17.32
C SER A 124 -5.53 -0.36 17.50
N LEU A 125 -5.48 -1.40 16.66
CA LEU A 125 -4.57 -2.54 16.85
C LEU A 125 -3.41 -2.60 15.84
N LEU A 126 -3.41 -1.79 14.79
CA LEU A 126 -2.42 -1.85 13.72
C LEU A 126 -1.70 -0.51 13.53
N PRO A 127 -0.36 -0.47 13.64
CA PRO A 127 0.42 0.75 13.46
C PRO A 127 0.65 1.11 11.97
N CYS A 128 -0.33 0.87 11.11
CA CYS A 128 -0.30 1.27 9.70
C CYS A 128 -0.85 2.67 9.48
N SER A 129 -1.01 3.44 10.56
CA SER A 129 -1.76 4.70 10.60
C SER A 129 -1.21 5.81 9.70
N MET A 130 0.07 5.81 9.33
CA MET A 130 0.63 6.92 8.56
C MET A 130 -0.02 7.02 7.16
N PHE A 131 -0.06 5.93 6.41
CA PHE A 131 -0.64 5.93 5.06
C PHE A 131 -2.18 5.97 5.10
N GLU A 132 -2.78 5.31 6.08
CA GLU A 132 -4.22 5.36 6.30
C GLU A 132 -4.69 6.77 6.71
N ASN A 133 -3.90 7.49 7.51
CA ASN A 133 -4.17 8.89 7.86
C ASN A 133 -4.00 9.85 6.68
N MET A 134 -3.21 9.48 5.68
CA MET A 134 -3.11 10.21 4.41
C MET A 134 -4.29 9.93 3.46
N GLY A 135 -5.15 8.94 3.77
CA GLY A 135 -6.31 8.59 2.96
C GLY A 135 -6.13 7.36 2.06
N PHE A 136 -5.03 6.61 2.22
CA PHE A 136 -4.83 5.37 1.48
C PHE A 136 -5.42 4.15 2.19
N THR A 137 -6.01 3.25 1.42
CA THR A 137 -6.22 1.88 1.88
C THR A 137 -4.89 1.13 1.82
N TYR A 138 -4.34 0.79 3.00
CA TYR A 138 -3.07 0.08 3.10
C TYR A 138 -3.27 -1.43 2.96
N LEU A 139 -2.52 -2.03 2.04
CA LEU A 139 -2.44 -3.48 1.83
C LEU A 139 -1.00 -3.97 2.01
N GLY A 140 -0.83 -5.02 2.77
CA GLY A 140 0.49 -5.64 2.96
C GLY A 140 0.95 -5.65 4.43
N PRO A 141 2.24 -5.90 4.67
CA PRO A 141 3.26 -6.24 3.67
C PRO A 141 3.04 -7.61 3.02
N VAL A 142 3.24 -7.70 1.70
CA VAL A 142 3.15 -8.92 0.88
C VAL A 142 4.54 -9.34 0.47
N ASN A 143 4.79 -10.65 0.40
CA ASN A 143 6.05 -11.17 -0.11
C ASN A 143 6.10 -11.02 -1.65
N GLY A 144 6.98 -10.17 -2.15
CA GLY A 144 7.15 -9.91 -3.58
C GLY A 144 7.69 -11.10 -4.39
N HIS A 145 8.26 -12.12 -3.72
CA HIS A 145 8.72 -13.35 -4.35
C HIS A 145 7.65 -14.45 -4.40
N ASP A 146 6.51 -14.28 -3.72
CA ASP A 146 5.33 -15.14 -3.85
C ASP A 146 4.40 -14.57 -4.94
N LEU A 147 4.66 -14.95 -6.20
CA LEU A 147 3.92 -14.44 -7.34
C LEU A 147 2.40 -14.73 -7.28
N PRO A 148 1.95 -15.92 -6.84
CA PRO A 148 0.52 -16.18 -6.65
C PRO A 148 -0.14 -15.21 -5.65
N GLU A 149 0.47 -14.98 -4.48
CA GLU A 149 -0.06 -14.05 -3.47
C GLU A 149 -0.01 -12.59 -3.98
N LEU A 150 1.11 -12.20 -4.59
CA LEU A 150 1.30 -10.85 -5.14
C LEU A 150 0.27 -10.56 -6.24
N THR A 151 0.10 -11.47 -7.20
CA THR A 151 -0.87 -11.31 -8.29
C THR A 151 -2.30 -11.20 -7.77
N LYS A 152 -2.67 -12.02 -6.78
CA LYS A 152 -3.99 -11.97 -6.16
C LYS A 152 -4.22 -10.63 -5.44
N THR A 153 -3.20 -10.13 -4.75
CA THR A 153 -3.30 -8.86 -4.03
C THR A 153 -3.33 -7.66 -4.97
N LEU A 154 -2.55 -7.69 -6.06
CA LEU A 154 -2.60 -6.66 -7.10
C LEU A 154 -3.97 -6.59 -7.77
N ARG A 155 -4.57 -7.72 -8.14
CA ARG A 155 -5.93 -7.76 -8.70
C ARG A 155 -6.96 -7.20 -7.73
N TYR A 156 -6.84 -7.54 -6.46
CA TYR A 156 -7.71 -6.99 -5.43
C TYR A 156 -7.52 -5.47 -5.28
N ALA A 157 -6.27 -4.99 -5.20
CA ALA A 157 -5.96 -3.56 -5.14
C ALA A 157 -6.54 -2.79 -6.34
N ALA A 158 -6.39 -3.35 -7.55
CA ALA A 158 -6.91 -2.77 -8.78
C ALA A 158 -8.45 -2.75 -8.86
N SER A 159 -9.14 -3.61 -8.11
CA SER A 159 -10.60 -3.62 -8.05
C SER A 159 -11.20 -2.57 -7.10
N LEU A 160 -10.38 -1.97 -6.24
CA LEU A 160 -10.81 -0.92 -5.32
C LEU A 160 -10.86 0.42 -6.06
N LYS A 161 -11.97 1.15 -5.90
CA LYS A 161 -12.18 2.48 -6.52
C LYS A 161 -11.73 3.62 -5.59
N GLU A 162 -10.61 3.44 -4.94
CA GLU A 162 -10.05 4.37 -3.96
C GLU A 162 -8.52 4.36 -4.03
N PRO A 163 -7.83 5.33 -3.42
CA PRO A 163 -6.38 5.30 -3.32
C PRO A 163 -5.90 4.10 -2.50
N VAL A 164 -5.01 3.29 -3.07
CA VAL A 164 -4.46 2.09 -2.44
C VAL A 164 -2.94 2.19 -2.38
N LEU A 165 -2.36 1.88 -1.22
CA LEU A 165 -0.92 1.67 -1.06
C LEU A 165 -0.66 0.19 -0.79
N LEU A 166 -0.04 -0.47 -1.75
CA LEU A 166 0.39 -1.87 -1.65
C LEU A 166 1.86 -1.93 -1.24
N HIS A 167 2.12 -2.42 -0.04
CA HIS A 167 3.47 -2.62 0.48
C HIS A 167 3.97 -4.02 0.10
N VAL A 168 5.01 -4.06 -0.71
CA VAL A 168 5.63 -5.30 -1.20
C VAL A 168 7.04 -5.41 -0.63
N LYS A 169 7.32 -6.52 0.05
CA LYS A 169 8.67 -6.84 0.52
C LYS A 169 9.43 -7.64 -0.53
N THR A 170 10.60 -7.15 -0.89
CA THR A 170 11.53 -7.87 -1.76
C THR A 170 12.88 -8.05 -1.06
N VAL A 171 13.68 -8.99 -1.55
CA VAL A 171 15.05 -9.21 -1.08
C VAL A 171 15.96 -9.13 -2.29
N ASN A 172 16.92 -8.22 -2.26
CA ASN A 172 18.00 -8.25 -3.24
C ASN A 172 18.89 -9.46 -2.93
N ARG A 173 18.88 -10.44 -3.79
CA ARG A 173 19.92 -11.47 -3.80
C ARG A 173 21.14 -10.82 -4.46
N THR A 174 22.01 -10.21 -3.68
CA THR A 174 23.39 -10.04 -4.08
C THR A 174 23.99 -11.42 -4.15
N THR A 175 24.19 -11.93 -5.34
CA THR A 175 25.08 -13.05 -5.65
C THR A 175 26.51 -12.65 -5.39
#